data_6bfa5ecb693a3796e05e14466caa30dd
#
_entry.id   6bfa5ecb693a3796e05e14466caa30dd
#
_cell.length_a   1.000
_cell.length_b   1.000
_cell.length_c   1.000
_cell.angle_alpha   90.00
_cell.angle_beta   90.00
_cell.angle_gamma   90.00
#
_symmetry.space_group_name_H-M   'P 1'
#
loop_
_entity.id
_entity.type
_entity.pdbx_description
1 polymer ?
#
loop_
_entity_poly.entity_id
_entity_poly.type
_entity_poly.pdbx_seq_one_letter_code
_entity_poly.pdbx_strand_id
1 'polypeptide(L)'
;MVKILVIDDDRMNCDLLQAVLTRHGYDVHSATSGLEGLNLFRQHHPRVTILDLRMPEMDGLTVLKEIRAIDPHAPVIILGGGATESQENQARTLRVTDFVRKGLSLDVLVEGVNRVVQQPAKKIEGATAQSGNAVVDTGETVLIVDDEQLVCDLLVQFLSLRGYRALGVNDGPQALAMIEQTRPDLILLDLMLPGMNGVELLRRLRDNNFAGAVIIVTGSYDEELLQDAWSLRPQEVISKPIDLDKLLSIIQLVLVCREC
;
A
#
# COMPACT_ATOMS: atom_id res chain seq x y z
N MET A 1 -14.90 -16.70 -8.18
CA MET A 1 -13.62 -16.01 -7.93
C MET A 1 -13.04 -16.55 -6.64
N VAL A 2 -11.71 -16.59 -6.52
CA VAL A 2 -11.03 -17.00 -5.28
C VAL A 2 -11.15 -15.86 -4.28
N LYS A 3 -11.64 -16.17 -3.08
CA LYS A 3 -11.83 -15.18 -2.01
C LYS A 3 -10.56 -15.04 -1.19
N ILE A 4 -10.16 -13.79 -0.96
CA ILE A 4 -9.04 -13.40 -0.09
C ILE A 4 -9.59 -12.49 0.99
N LEU A 5 -9.09 -12.65 2.21
CA LEU A 5 -9.38 -11.76 3.33
C LEU A 5 -8.08 -11.01 3.70
N VAL A 6 -8.16 -9.70 3.82
CA VAL A 6 -7.09 -8.84 4.33
C VAL A 6 -7.50 -8.32 5.71
N ILE A 7 -6.62 -8.45 6.70
CA ILE A 7 -6.84 -7.95 8.06
C ILE A 7 -5.63 -7.11 8.44
N ASP A 8 -5.79 -5.80 8.50
CA ASP A 8 -4.75 -4.82 8.83
C ASP A 8 -5.44 -3.59 9.45
N ASP A 9 -4.97 -3.06 10.55
CA ASP A 9 -5.59 -1.91 11.21
C ASP A 9 -5.43 -0.61 10.42
N ASP A 10 -4.48 -0.56 9.52
CA ASP A 10 -4.33 0.53 8.58
C ASP A 10 -5.28 0.36 7.37
N ARG A 11 -6.30 1.23 7.32
CA ARG A 11 -7.27 1.23 6.24
C ARG A 11 -6.62 1.42 4.87
N MET A 12 -5.56 2.21 4.78
CA MET A 12 -4.83 2.44 3.54
C MET A 12 -4.23 1.12 3.02
N ASN A 13 -3.60 0.33 3.90
CA ASN A 13 -3.09 -1.00 3.54
C ASN A 13 -4.22 -1.92 3.05
N CYS A 14 -5.36 -1.92 3.74
CA CYS A 14 -6.53 -2.67 3.34
C CYS A 14 -7.01 -2.31 1.93
N ASP A 15 -7.22 -1.01 1.69
CA ASP A 15 -7.76 -0.49 0.42
C ASP A 15 -6.78 -0.76 -0.74
N LEU A 16 -5.49 -0.58 -0.49
CA LEU A 16 -4.43 -0.83 -1.46
C LEU A 16 -4.32 -2.32 -1.82
N LEU A 17 -4.26 -3.19 -0.81
CA LEU A 17 -4.20 -4.64 -1.04
C LEU A 17 -5.46 -5.14 -1.74
N GLN A 18 -6.62 -4.61 -1.38
CA GLN A 18 -7.88 -4.91 -2.05
C GLN A 18 -7.83 -4.52 -3.53
N ALA A 19 -7.39 -3.29 -3.85
CA ALA A 19 -7.30 -2.81 -5.23
C ALA A 19 -6.38 -3.70 -6.08
N VAL A 20 -5.19 -4.02 -5.55
CA VAL A 20 -4.20 -4.84 -6.25
C VAL A 20 -4.67 -6.27 -6.46
N LEU A 21 -5.12 -6.93 -5.41
CA LEU A 21 -5.53 -8.33 -5.50
C LEU A 21 -6.81 -8.49 -6.35
N THR A 22 -7.74 -7.52 -6.29
CA THR A 22 -8.93 -7.52 -7.16
C THR A 22 -8.53 -7.46 -8.63
N ARG A 23 -7.51 -6.68 -8.98
CA ARG A 23 -6.99 -6.64 -10.36
C ARG A 23 -6.42 -7.98 -10.81
N HIS A 24 -5.81 -8.75 -9.90
CA HIS A 24 -5.33 -10.11 -10.19
C HIS A 24 -6.47 -11.14 -10.25
N GLY A 25 -7.73 -10.69 -10.23
CA GLY A 25 -8.91 -11.54 -10.39
C GLY A 25 -9.40 -12.20 -9.11
N TYR A 26 -8.98 -11.69 -7.95
CA TYR A 26 -9.43 -12.17 -6.64
C TYR A 26 -10.68 -11.41 -6.17
N ASP A 27 -11.51 -12.09 -5.37
CA ASP A 27 -12.63 -11.51 -4.61
C ASP A 27 -12.10 -11.16 -3.22
N VAL A 28 -11.87 -9.87 -2.94
CA VAL A 28 -11.14 -9.43 -1.75
C VAL A 28 -12.09 -8.77 -0.76
N HIS A 29 -12.05 -9.25 0.47
CA HIS A 29 -12.69 -8.64 1.63
C HIS A 29 -11.61 -8.08 2.55
N SER A 30 -11.86 -6.93 3.16
CA SER A 30 -10.92 -6.30 4.08
C SER A 30 -11.57 -5.97 5.42
N ALA A 31 -10.78 -6.05 6.48
CA ALA A 31 -11.15 -5.72 7.84
C ALA A 31 -10.07 -4.87 8.49
N THR A 32 -10.47 -3.84 9.24
CA THR A 32 -9.55 -2.96 9.96
C THR A 32 -9.41 -3.31 11.45
N SER A 33 -9.95 -4.45 11.86
CA SER A 33 -9.79 -4.98 13.22
C SER A 33 -9.80 -6.51 13.22
N GLY A 34 -9.18 -7.10 14.25
CA GLY A 34 -9.15 -8.56 14.41
C GLY A 34 -10.55 -9.16 14.55
N LEU A 35 -11.46 -8.51 15.29
CA LEU A 35 -12.83 -8.98 15.49
C LEU A 35 -13.64 -9.00 14.18
N GLU A 36 -13.56 -7.91 13.42
CA GLU A 36 -14.20 -7.81 12.10
C GLU A 36 -13.63 -8.88 11.16
N GLY A 37 -12.30 -9.03 11.13
CA GLY A 37 -11.62 -10.05 10.34
C GLY A 37 -12.10 -11.46 10.63
N LEU A 38 -12.26 -11.83 11.90
CA LEU A 38 -12.79 -13.12 12.31
C LEU A 38 -14.25 -13.33 11.89
N ASN A 39 -15.07 -12.29 11.92
CA ASN A 39 -16.45 -12.35 11.44
C ASN A 39 -16.49 -12.58 9.91
N LEU A 40 -15.69 -11.83 9.15
CA LEU A 40 -15.58 -12.01 7.70
C LEU A 40 -14.99 -13.37 7.34
N PHE A 41 -14.01 -13.87 8.12
CA PHE A 41 -13.46 -15.22 7.93
C PHE A 41 -14.55 -16.30 8.04
N ARG A 42 -15.40 -16.24 9.08
CA ARG A 42 -16.53 -17.18 9.27
C ARG A 42 -17.58 -17.06 8.17
N GLN A 43 -17.85 -15.84 7.70
CA GLN A 43 -18.89 -15.57 6.70
C GLN A 43 -18.48 -15.99 5.30
N HIS A 44 -17.24 -15.68 4.91
CA HIS A 44 -16.79 -15.78 3.51
C HIS A 44 -15.93 -17.01 3.22
N HIS A 45 -15.40 -17.69 4.24
CA HIS A 45 -14.48 -18.82 4.10
C HIS A 45 -13.38 -18.55 3.06
N PRO A 46 -12.49 -17.54 3.30
CA PRO A 46 -11.51 -17.12 2.31
C PRO A 46 -10.51 -18.25 2.01
N ARG A 47 -10.06 -18.32 0.77
CA ARG A 47 -9.01 -19.26 0.35
C ARG A 47 -7.64 -18.92 0.94
N VAL A 48 -7.37 -17.62 1.16
CA VAL A 48 -6.17 -17.10 1.79
C VAL A 48 -6.56 -15.92 2.68
N THR A 49 -5.95 -15.84 3.86
CA THR A 49 -6.02 -14.66 4.72
C THR A 49 -4.66 -14.00 4.79
N ILE A 50 -4.59 -12.70 4.52
CA ILE A 50 -3.43 -11.84 4.74
C ILE A 50 -3.68 -11.13 6.06
N LEU A 51 -2.74 -11.22 7.00
CA LEU A 51 -2.94 -10.79 8.37
C LEU A 51 -1.76 -9.96 8.88
N ASP A 52 -2.02 -8.74 9.33
CA ASP A 52 -1.03 -7.99 10.10
C ASP A 52 -0.90 -8.55 11.52
N LEU A 53 0.33 -8.54 12.04
CA LEU A 53 0.60 -8.96 13.43
C LEU A 53 0.34 -7.84 14.44
N ARG A 54 0.53 -6.57 14.03
CA ARG A 54 0.46 -5.46 14.97
C ARG A 54 -0.82 -4.66 14.74
N MET A 55 -1.86 -5.06 15.45
CA MET A 55 -3.12 -4.35 15.46
C MET A 55 -3.50 -3.96 16.90
N PRO A 56 -4.16 -2.81 17.11
CA PRO A 56 -4.71 -2.44 18.41
C PRO A 56 -5.82 -3.43 18.84
N GLU A 57 -6.10 -3.50 20.12
CA GLU A 57 -7.16 -4.32 20.75
C GLU A 57 -6.94 -5.84 20.65
N MET A 58 -6.78 -6.39 19.45
CA MET A 58 -6.55 -7.81 19.22
C MET A 58 -5.37 -7.99 18.27
N ASP A 59 -4.23 -8.46 18.81
CA ASP A 59 -3.04 -8.70 18.01
C ASP A 59 -3.23 -9.83 16.97
N GLY A 60 -2.46 -9.78 15.89
CA GLY A 60 -2.59 -10.75 14.81
C GLY A 60 -2.31 -12.20 15.23
N LEU A 61 -1.48 -12.44 16.28
CA LEU A 61 -1.26 -13.79 16.80
C LEU A 61 -2.52 -14.34 17.46
N THR A 62 -3.29 -13.49 18.14
CA THR A 62 -4.59 -13.87 18.71
C THR A 62 -5.60 -14.18 17.62
N VAL A 63 -5.68 -13.32 16.56
CA VAL A 63 -6.51 -13.59 15.38
C VAL A 63 -6.12 -14.92 14.71
N LEU A 64 -4.82 -15.18 14.55
CA LEU A 64 -4.32 -16.42 13.98
C LEU A 64 -4.73 -17.66 14.79
N LYS A 65 -4.66 -17.59 16.14
CA LYS A 65 -5.12 -18.67 17.02
C LYS A 65 -6.61 -18.96 16.82
N GLU A 66 -7.43 -17.92 16.76
CA GLU A 66 -8.87 -18.07 16.52
C GLU A 66 -9.16 -18.63 15.12
N ILE A 67 -8.45 -18.19 14.08
CA ILE A 67 -8.56 -18.79 12.74
C ILE A 67 -8.21 -20.28 12.78
N ARG A 68 -7.15 -20.68 13.50
CA ARG A 68 -6.76 -22.08 13.66
C ARG A 68 -7.79 -22.92 14.45
N ALA A 69 -8.52 -22.30 15.37
CA ALA A 69 -9.63 -22.96 16.06
C ALA A 69 -10.82 -23.19 15.14
N ILE A 70 -11.07 -22.30 14.16
CA ILE A 70 -12.14 -22.43 13.18
C ILE A 70 -11.75 -23.41 12.06
N ASP A 71 -10.56 -23.19 11.46
CA ASP A 71 -9.99 -24.04 10.41
C ASP A 71 -8.47 -24.21 10.64
N PRO A 72 -8.02 -25.38 11.12
CA PRO A 72 -6.60 -25.66 11.38
C PRO A 72 -5.72 -25.60 10.13
N HIS A 73 -6.30 -25.68 8.93
CA HIS A 73 -5.59 -25.73 7.66
C HIS A 73 -5.76 -24.47 6.80
N ALA A 74 -6.51 -23.47 7.27
CA ALA A 74 -6.70 -22.23 6.53
C ALA A 74 -5.35 -21.59 6.16
N PRO A 75 -5.09 -21.29 4.89
CA PRO A 75 -3.87 -20.60 4.50
C PRO A 75 -3.85 -19.17 5.04
N VAL A 76 -2.80 -18.85 5.81
CA VAL A 76 -2.58 -17.51 6.37
C VAL A 76 -1.19 -17.02 6.00
N ILE A 77 -1.11 -15.87 5.37
CA ILE A 77 0.12 -15.13 5.08
C ILE A 77 0.20 -13.99 6.09
N ILE A 78 1.29 -13.93 6.84
CA ILE A 78 1.53 -12.82 7.76
C ILE A 78 2.22 -11.68 7.03
N LEU A 79 1.69 -10.46 7.20
CA LEU A 79 2.40 -9.22 6.88
C LEU A 79 3.07 -8.69 8.15
N GLY A 80 4.40 -8.82 8.22
CA GLY A 80 5.17 -8.44 9.40
C GLY A 80 6.07 -7.23 9.13
N GLY A 81 5.74 -6.07 9.71
CA GLY A 81 6.68 -4.93 9.83
C GLY A 81 7.20 -4.85 11.26
N GLY A 82 8.48 -5.20 11.50
CA GLY A 82 9.09 -5.11 12.84
C GLY A 82 8.56 -6.13 13.86
N ALA A 83 8.06 -7.28 13.40
CA ALA A 83 7.77 -8.40 14.28
C ALA A 83 9.05 -8.84 15.01
N THR A 84 8.95 -9.12 16.31
CA THR A 84 10.07 -9.66 17.08
C THR A 84 10.30 -11.12 16.66
N GLU A 85 11.55 -11.59 16.81
CA GLU A 85 11.88 -13.01 16.55
C GLU A 85 10.97 -13.97 17.34
N SER A 86 10.56 -13.57 18.53
CA SER A 86 9.60 -14.33 19.37
C SER A 86 8.23 -14.42 18.70
N GLN A 87 7.72 -13.34 18.11
CA GLN A 87 6.43 -13.33 17.42
C GLN A 87 6.46 -14.14 16.12
N GLU A 88 7.56 -14.05 15.37
CA GLU A 88 7.76 -14.89 14.18
C GLU A 88 7.78 -16.38 14.55
N ASN A 89 8.49 -16.76 15.61
CA ASN A 89 8.54 -18.14 16.08
C ASN A 89 7.17 -18.65 16.56
N GLN A 90 6.39 -17.81 17.25
CA GLN A 90 5.03 -18.16 17.65
C GLN A 90 4.10 -18.34 16.42
N ALA A 91 4.18 -17.45 15.44
CA ALA A 91 3.41 -17.57 14.20
C ALA A 91 3.76 -18.86 13.44
N ARG A 92 5.06 -19.22 13.36
CA ARG A 92 5.53 -20.48 12.75
C ARG A 92 4.97 -21.71 13.48
N THR A 93 4.93 -21.67 14.82
CA THR A 93 4.32 -22.75 15.64
C THR A 93 2.84 -22.92 15.33
N LEU A 94 2.14 -21.83 14.99
CA LEU A 94 0.74 -21.81 14.57
C LEU A 94 0.55 -22.14 13.07
N ARG A 95 1.60 -22.65 12.41
CA ARG A 95 1.57 -23.11 11.01
C ARG A 95 1.08 -22.06 10.02
N VAL A 96 1.66 -20.85 10.09
CA VAL A 96 1.46 -19.87 9.02
C VAL A 96 1.97 -20.42 7.69
N THR A 97 1.31 -20.06 6.61
CA THR A 97 1.65 -20.56 5.27
C THR A 97 2.87 -19.84 4.71
N ASP A 98 2.96 -18.53 4.92
CA ASP A 98 4.08 -17.71 4.51
C ASP A 98 4.21 -16.48 5.42
N PHE A 99 5.39 -15.85 5.37
CA PHE A 99 5.71 -14.66 6.13
C PHE A 99 6.32 -13.62 5.17
N VAL A 100 5.59 -12.55 4.92
CA VAL A 100 6.03 -11.46 4.05
C VAL A 100 6.37 -10.25 4.93
N ARG A 101 7.58 -9.73 4.82
CA ARG A 101 7.97 -8.51 5.55
C ARG A 101 7.31 -7.29 4.92
N LYS A 102 6.69 -6.44 5.74
CA LYS A 102 6.29 -5.08 5.31
C LYS A 102 7.55 -4.36 4.81
N GLY A 103 7.51 -3.83 3.58
CA GLY A 103 8.69 -3.23 2.93
C GLY A 103 9.31 -4.08 1.80
N LEU A 104 8.83 -5.31 1.56
CA LEU A 104 9.13 -6.03 0.32
C LEU A 104 8.15 -5.60 -0.78
N SER A 105 8.58 -5.74 -2.04
CA SER A 105 7.74 -5.37 -3.20
C SER A 105 6.41 -6.12 -3.18
N LEU A 106 5.38 -5.49 -3.68
CA LEU A 106 4.04 -6.06 -3.76
C LEU A 106 3.98 -7.32 -4.61
N ASP A 107 4.86 -7.41 -5.61
CA ASP A 107 4.99 -8.60 -6.46
C ASP A 107 5.31 -9.84 -5.63
N VAL A 108 6.13 -9.71 -4.58
CA VAL A 108 6.45 -10.82 -3.65
C VAL A 108 5.20 -11.27 -2.90
N LEU A 109 4.34 -10.34 -2.48
CA LEU A 109 3.08 -10.68 -1.83
C LEU A 109 2.10 -11.36 -2.81
N VAL A 110 1.95 -10.79 -4.01
CA VAL A 110 1.10 -11.38 -5.07
C VAL A 110 1.60 -12.76 -5.47
N GLU A 111 2.92 -12.95 -5.61
CA GLU A 111 3.51 -14.27 -5.84
C GLU A 111 3.26 -15.23 -4.68
N GLY A 112 3.37 -14.76 -3.44
CA GLY A 112 3.02 -15.55 -2.24
C GLY A 112 1.57 -16.00 -2.27
N VAL A 113 0.65 -15.10 -2.54
CA VAL A 113 -0.79 -15.40 -2.69
C VAL A 113 -1.02 -16.37 -3.84
N ASN A 114 -0.44 -16.13 -5.02
CA ASN A 114 -0.55 -17.01 -6.19
C ASN A 114 -0.05 -18.43 -5.87
N ARG A 115 1.11 -18.54 -5.20
CA ARG A 115 1.69 -19.81 -4.77
C ARG A 115 0.74 -20.59 -3.87
N VAL A 116 0.14 -19.91 -2.90
CA VAL A 116 -0.80 -20.52 -1.95
C VAL A 116 -2.11 -20.92 -2.62
N VAL A 117 -2.63 -20.09 -3.51
CA VAL A 117 -3.87 -20.37 -4.27
C VAL A 117 -3.67 -21.52 -5.25
N GLN A 118 -2.50 -21.63 -5.89
CA GLN A 118 -2.18 -22.66 -6.88
C GLN A 118 -1.78 -24.00 -6.26
N GLN A 119 -1.47 -24.08 -4.98
CA GLN A 119 -1.25 -25.35 -4.30
C GLN A 119 -2.57 -26.13 -4.24
N PRO A 120 -2.64 -27.37 -4.77
CA PRO A 120 -3.91 -28.04 -5.00
C PRO A 120 -4.56 -28.52 -3.71
N ALA A 121 -5.72 -27.93 -3.39
CA ALA A 121 -6.84 -28.77 -3.00
C ALA A 121 -7.41 -29.28 -4.34
N LYS A 122 -7.12 -30.52 -4.73
CA LYS A 122 -7.58 -31.23 -5.93
C LYS A 122 -8.15 -30.34 -7.07
N LYS A 123 -7.44 -30.42 -8.22
CA LYS A 123 -7.78 -29.97 -9.58
C LYS A 123 -9.20 -29.49 -9.84
N ILE A 124 -9.30 -28.26 -10.41
CA ILE A 124 -10.19 -27.99 -11.54
C ILE A 124 -9.42 -27.06 -12.49
N GLU A 125 -9.33 -27.48 -13.76
CA GLU A 125 -8.63 -26.82 -14.86
C GLU A 125 -9.43 -25.62 -15.40
N GLY A 126 -8.68 -24.61 -15.83
CA GLY A 126 -9.01 -23.79 -16.99
C GLY A 126 -9.81 -22.54 -16.75
N ALA A 127 -9.12 -21.39 -16.85
CA ALA A 127 -9.59 -20.27 -17.66
C ALA A 127 -8.52 -19.17 -17.72
N THR A 128 -7.92 -19.01 -18.85
CA THR A 128 -7.32 -17.77 -19.31
C THR A 128 -8.41 -16.73 -19.44
N ALA A 129 -8.29 -15.62 -18.77
CA ALA A 129 -9.10 -14.44 -19.04
C ALA A 129 -8.21 -13.21 -19.08
N GLN A 130 -7.82 -12.85 -20.29
CA GLN A 130 -7.51 -11.47 -20.64
C GLN A 130 -8.79 -10.64 -20.46
N SER A 131 -8.73 -9.63 -19.64
CA SER A 131 -9.68 -8.53 -19.68
C SER A 131 -8.88 -7.24 -19.65
N GLY A 132 -8.58 -6.76 -20.84
CA GLY A 132 -8.08 -5.41 -21.05
C GLY A 132 -9.19 -4.41 -20.77
N ASN A 133 -9.08 -3.68 -19.66
CA ASN A 133 -9.63 -2.34 -19.62
C ASN A 133 -8.56 -1.45 -20.24
N ALA A 134 -8.95 -0.72 -21.30
CA ALA A 134 -8.11 0.30 -21.88
C ALA A 134 -7.76 1.32 -20.79
N VAL A 135 -6.53 1.30 -20.33
CA VAL A 135 -5.97 2.35 -19.47
C VAL A 135 -5.91 3.58 -20.33
N VAL A 136 -6.66 4.60 -19.99
CA VAL A 136 -6.54 5.93 -20.63
C VAL A 136 -5.17 6.44 -20.16
N ASP A 137 -4.19 6.47 -21.06
CA ASP A 137 -2.90 7.09 -20.81
C ASP A 137 -3.12 8.60 -20.65
N THR A 138 -2.96 9.12 -19.44
CA THR A 138 -3.11 10.56 -19.16
C THR A 138 -1.88 11.33 -19.63
N GLY A 139 -0.75 10.65 -19.89
CA GLY A 139 0.53 11.26 -20.22
C GLY A 139 1.24 11.91 -19.04
N GLU A 140 0.57 12.03 -17.90
CA GLU A 140 1.07 12.71 -16.71
C GLU A 140 1.94 11.79 -15.87
N THR A 141 3.08 12.33 -15.38
CA THR A 141 4.04 11.60 -14.56
C THR A 141 3.89 11.99 -13.09
N VAL A 142 3.64 11.00 -12.24
CA VAL A 142 3.54 11.15 -10.78
C VAL A 142 4.71 10.46 -10.12
N LEU A 143 5.49 11.20 -9.32
CA LEU A 143 6.58 10.66 -8.50
C LEU A 143 6.10 10.49 -7.06
N ILE A 144 6.25 9.31 -6.51
CA ILE A 144 5.95 8.97 -5.12
C ILE A 144 7.28 8.91 -4.36
N VAL A 145 7.37 9.66 -3.25
CA VAL A 145 8.55 9.71 -2.38
C VAL A 145 8.09 9.34 -0.97
N ASP A 146 8.39 8.11 -0.55
CA ASP A 146 7.97 7.56 0.74
C ASP A 146 9.01 6.51 1.17
N ASP A 147 9.44 6.52 2.42
CA ASP A 147 10.47 5.58 2.91
C ASP A 147 9.94 4.15 3.09
N GLU A 148 8.64 3.99 3.16
CA GLU A 148 8.00 2.68 3.16
C GLU A 148 7.87 2.12 1.73
N GLN A 149 8.77 1.19 1.35
CA GLN A 149 8.76 0.57 0.02
C GLN A 149 7.39 0.02 -0.37
N LEU A 150 6.67 -0.59 0.58
CA LEU A 150 5.34 -1.14 0.34
C LEU A 150 4.35 -0.04 -0.08
N VAL A 151 4.35 1.10 0.62
CA VAL A 151 3.49 2.26 0.30
C VAL A 151 3.83 2.80 -1.09
N CYS A 152 5.13 2.95 -1.37
CA CYS A 152 5.61 3.36 -2.69
C CYS A 152 5.10 2.46 -3.81
N ASP A 153 5.34 1.15 -3.69
CA ASP A 153 4.95 0.16 -4.71
C ASP A 153 3.43 0.13 -4.91
N LEU A 154 2.69 0.22 -3.83
CA LEU A 154 1.23 0.22 -3.85
C LEU A 154 0.66 1.47 -4.54
N LEU A 155 1.18 2.66 -4.21
CA LEU A 155 0.75 3.90 -4.86
C LEU A 155 1.15 3.95 -6.33
N VAL A 156 2.35 3.45 -6.68
CA VAL A 156 2.79 3.31 -8.07
C VAL A 156 1.82 2.44 -8.84
N GLN A 157 1.49 1.27 -8.32
CA GLN A 157 0.52 0.39 -8.98
C GLN A 157 -0.87 1.02 -9.07
N PHE A 158 -1.37 1.59 -7.97
CA PHE A 158 -2.69 2.22 -7.92
C PHE A 158 -2.84 3.31 -8.98
N LEU A 159 -1.84 4.20 -9.10
CA LEU A 159 -1.87 5.31 -10.05
C LEU A 159 -1.62 4.84 -11.50
N SER A 160 -0.73 3.88 -11.71
CA SER A 160 -0.52 3.28 -13.04
C SER A 160 -1.80 2.67 -13.59
N LEU A 161 -2.66 2.11 -12.71
CA LEU A 161 -3.98 1.59 -13.07
C LEU A 161 -4.96 2.66 -13.56
N ARG A 162 -4.74 3.91 -13.17
CA ARG A 162 -5.58 5.06 -13.55
C ARG A 162 -5.02 5.83 -14.74
N GLY A 163 -3.93 5.30 -15.36
CA GLY A 163 -3.35 5.89 -16.56
C GLY A 163 -2.22 6.86 -16.31
N TYR A 164 -1.77 7.03 -15.05
CA TYR A 164 -0.61 7.85 -14.74
C TYR A 164 0.69 7.07 -14.97
N ARG A 165 1.74 7.76 -15.41
CA ARG A 165 3.10 7.25 -15.35
C ARG A 165 3.62 7.42 -13.92
N ALA A 166 3.43 6.43 -13.06
CA ALA A 166 3.83 6.49 -11.66
C ALA A 166 5.23 5.91 -11.44
N LEU A 167 6.04 6.59 -10.63
CA LEU A 167 7.40 6.22 -10.26
C LEU A 167 7.55 6.33 -8.76
N GLY A 168 8.28 5.41 -8.12
CA GLY A 168 8.50 5.40 -6.67
C GLY A 168 9.98 5.50 -6.31
N VAL A 169 10.31 6.24 -5.26
CA VAL A 169 11.64 6.33 -4.64
C VAL A 169 11.51 6.44 -3.12
N ASN A 170 12.54 6.01 -2.38
CA ASN A 170 12.44 5.85 -0.93
C ASN A 170 13.29 6.82 -0.11
N ASP A 171 13.99 7.74 -0.74
CA ASP A 171 14.78 8.76 -0.05
C ASP A 171 14.89 10.06 -0.86
N GLY A 172 15.33 11.14 -0.18
CA GLY A 172 15.47 12.46 -0.78
C GLY A 172 16.49 12.53 -1.92
N PRO A 173 17.69 11.97 -1.80
CA PRO A 173 18.68 11.92 -2.87
C PRO A 173 18.20 11.25 -4.13
N GLN A 174 17.52 10.08 -4.02
CA GLN A 174 16.92 9.40 -5.17
C GLN A 174 15.81 10.26 -5.78
N ALA A 175 14.99 10.90 -4.95
CA ALA A 175 13.94 11.81 -5.41
C ALA A 175 14.49 12.92 -6.27
N LEU A 176 15.54 13.62 -5.81
CA LEU A 176 16.18 14.69 -6.59
C LEU A 176 16.72 14.21 -7.94
N ALA A 177 17.41 13.07 -7.96
CA ALA A 177 17.93 12.49 -9.21
C ALA A 177 16.79 12.12 -10.18
N MET A 178 15.70 11.54 -9.65
CA MET A 178 14.54 11.14 -10.45
C MET A 178 13.80 12.37 -11.01
N ILE A 179 13.65 13.44 -10.21
CA ILE A 179 13.01 14.69 -10.63
C ILE A 179 13.75 15.34 -11.80
N GLU A 180 15.09 15.36 -11.75
CA GLU A 180 15.92 15.91 -12.84
C GLU A 180 15.75 15.11 -14.14
N GLN A 181 15.63 13.78 -14.03
CA GLN A 181 15.52 12.88 -15.18
C GLN A 181 14.13 12.88 -15.81
N THR A 182 13.08 12.88 -14.98
CA THR A 182 11.71 12.60 -15.44
C THR A 182 10.82 13.83 -15.49
N ARG A 183 11.19 14.91 -14.76
CA ARG A 183 10.39 16.14 -14.63
C ARG A 183 8.91 15.82 -14.35
N PRO A 184 8.61 15.21 -13.20
CA PRO A 184 7.24 14.77 -12.92
C PRO A 184 6.27 15.95 -12.86
N ASP A 185 5.03 15.70 -13.24
CA ASP A 185 3.94 16.68 -13.16
C ASP A 185 3.46 16.87 -11.74
N LEU A 186 3.52 15.81 -10.95
CA LEU A 186 3.13 15.77 -9.55
C LEU A 186 4.11 14.95 -8.73
N ILE A 187 4.36 15.40 -7.50
CA ILE A 187 5.08 14.65 -6.47
C ILE A 187 4.12 14.39 -5.31
N LEU A 188 3.97 13.13 -4.91
CA LEU A 188 3.44 12.74 -3.61
C LEU A 188 4.62 12.58 -2.66
N LEU A 189 4.69 13.37 -1.60
CA LEU A 189 5.87 13.50 -0.76
C LEU A 189 5.57 13.20 0.70
N ASP A 190 6.21 12.17 1.27
CA ASP A 190 6.24 12.03 2.72
C ASP A 190 7.24 13.01 3.34
N LEU A 191 6.89 13.54 4.51
CA LEU A 191 7.79 14.40 5.29
C LEU A 191 8.84 13.61 6.07
N MET A 192 8.53 12.35 6.43
CA MET A 192 9.36 11.51 7.29
C MET A 192 10.30 10.62 6.45
N LEU A 193 11.28 11.23 5.78
CA LEU A 193 12.25 10.50 4.96
C LEU A 193 13.60 10.34 5.70
N PRO A 194 14.31 9.23 5.49
CA PRO A 194 15.62 9.02 6.09
C PRO A 194 16.68 9.95 5.49
N GLY A 195 17.51 10.54 6.34
CA GLY A 195 18.65 11.37 5.95
C GLY A 195 18.28 12.80 5.59
N MET A 196 17.43 13.01 4.60
CA MET A 196 16.88 14.31 4.19
C MET A 196 15.37 14.30 4.40
N ASN A 197 14.85 15.13 5.31
CA ASN A 197 13.41 15.20 5.54
C ASN A 197 12.68 15.82 4.33
N GLY A 198 11.37 15.53 4.23
CA GLY A 198 10.55 15.98 3.09
C GLY A 198 10.45 17.51 2.99
N VAL A 199 10.53 18.25 4.10
CA VAL A 199 10.54 19.72 4.09
C VAL A 199 11.81 20.25 3.43
N GLU A 200 12.96 19.66 3.73
CA GLU A 200 14.22 20.02 3.07
C GLU A 200 14.18 19.72 1.56
N LEU A 201 13.63 18.56 1.19
CA LEU A 201 13.42 18.24 -0.22
C LEU A 201 12.50 19.27 -0.90
N LEU A 202 11.36 19.59 -0.29
CA LEU A 202 10.42 20.58 -0.82
C LEU A 202 11.07 21.97 -0.97
N ARG A 203 11.89 22.39 -0.01
CA ARG A 203 12.63 23.65 -0.09
C ARG A 203 13.58 23.67 -1.29
N ARG A 204 14.35 22.60 -1.50
CA ARG A 204 15.23 22.46 -2.67
C ARG A 204 14.46 22.50 -3.99
N LEU A 205 13.28 21.91 -4.04
CA LEU A 205 12.41 21.98 -5.22
C LEU A 205 11.96 23.41 -5.52
N ARG A 206 11.61 24.18 -4.49
CA ARG A 206 11.22 25.60 -4.66
C ARG A 206 12.41 26.46 -5.07
N ASP A 207 13.59 26.26 -4.47
CA ASP A 207 14.82 26.97 -4.83
C ASP A 207 15.24 26.72 -6.28
N ASN A 208 14.98 25.50 -6.80
CA ASN A 208 15.24 25.12 -8.18
C ASN A 208 14.08 25.42 -9.15
N ASN A 209 13.07 26.19 -8.71
CA ASN A 209 11.90 26.54 -9.52
C ASN A 209 11.18 25.32 -10.11
N PHE A 210 11.03 24.26 -9.35
CA PHE A 210 10.27 23.08 -9.79
C PHE A 210 8.84 23.48 -10.15
N ALA A 211 8.47 23.25 -11.41
CA ALA A 211 7.17 23.65 -11.96
C ALA A 211 6.04 22.66 -11.65
N GLY A 212 6.38 21.43 -11.22
CA GLY A 212 5.41 20.40 -10.87
C GLY A 212 4.63 20.72 -9.60
N ALA A 213 3.50 20.06 -9.43
CA ALA A 213 2.72 20.13 -8.21
C ALA A 213 3.36 19.26 -7.11
N VAL A 214 3.14 19.61 -5.84
CA VAL A 214 3.57 18.78 -4.71
C VAL A 214 2.39 18.64 -3.73
N ILE A 215 1.98 17.40 -3.51
CA ILE A 215 1.04 17.02 -2.46
C ILE A 215 1.85 16.33 -1.36
N ILE A 216 1.73 16.81 -0.14
CA ILE A 216 2.34 16.18 1.02
C ILE A 216 1.40 15.10 1.53
N VAL A 217 1.97 13.93 1.83
CA VAL A 217 1.26 12.77 2.37
C VAL A 217 2.03 12.28 3.58
N THR A 218 1.58 12.59 4.79
CA THR A 218 2.39 12.33 5.98
C THR A 218 1.60 11.76 7.14
N GLY A 219 2.24 10.88 7.92
CA GLY A 219 1.75 10.41 9.22
C GLY A 219 2.21 11.28 10.38
N SER A 220 3.00 12.32 10.13
CA SER A 220 3.47 13.21 11.19
C SER A 220 2.39 14.17 11.67
N TYR A 221 2.30 14.33 13.00
CA TYR A 221 1.46 15.32 13.68
C TYR A 221 2.32 16.44 14.31
N ASP A 222 3.59 16.55 13.93
CA ASP A 222 4.48 17.61 14.38
C ASP A 222 4.05 18.94 13.77
N GLU A 223 3.54 19.83 14.61
CA GLU A 223 2.99 21.14 14.19
C GLU A 223 4.06 22.03 13.56
N GLU A 224 5.31 22.01 14.07
CA GLU A 224 6.41 22.83 13.52
C GLU A 224 6.76 22.34 12.12
N LEU A 225 6.89 21.04 11.95
CA LEU A 225 7.20 20.42 10.64
C LEU A 225 6.10 20.70 9.61
N LEU A 226 4.83 20.65 10.03
CA LEU A 226 3.68 20.95 9.16
C LEU A 226 3.62 22.44 8.80
N GLN A 227 3.90 23.36 9.74
CA GLN A 227 3.95 24.79 9.48
C GLN A 227 5.08 25.13 8.50
N ASP A 228 6.25 24.53 8.68
CA ASP A 228 7.39 24.69 7.76
C ASP A 228 7.02 24.21 6.35
N ALA A 229 6.39 23.05 6.25
CA ALA A 229 5.93 22.50 4.99
C ALA A 229 4.90 23.43 4.30
N TRP A 230 3.91 23.95 5.01
CA TRP A 230 2.92 24.89 4.49
C TRP A 230 3.54 26.21 4.00
N SER A 231 4.60 26.69 4.67
CA SER A 231 5.30 27.90 4.27
C SER A 231 5.91 27.81 2.85
N LEU A 232 6.20 26.59 2.41
CA LEU A 232 6.75 26.26 1.09
C LEU A 232 5.67 26.05 0.00
N ARG A 233 4.41 26.31 0.34
CA ARG A 233 3.25 26.29 -0.57
C ARG A 233 3.11 24.97 -1.34
N PRO A 234 2.93 23.82 -0.67
CA PRO A 234 2.44 22.63 -1.33
C PRO A 234 1.02 22.87 -1.87
N GLN A 235 0.57 22.09 -2.84
CA GLN A 235 -0.80 22.18 -3.33
C GLN A 235 -1.82 21.63 -2.35
N GLU A 236 -1.42 20.60 -1.59
CA GLU A 236 -2.27 20.02 -0.53
C GLU A 236 -1.40 19.28 0.50
N VAL A 237 -1.93 19.12 1.72
CA VAL A 237 -1.34 18.29 2.76
C VAL A 237 -2.38 17.28 3.23
N ILE A 238 -2.08 16.01 3.11
CA ILE A 238 -2.96 14.90 3.45
C ILE A 238 -2.33 14.07 4.56
N SER A 239 -3.08 13.85 5.64
CA SER A 239 -2.64 12.96 6.72
C SER A 239 -2.86 11.49 6.38
N LYS A 240 -1.88 10.65 6.71
CA LYS A 240 -2.06 9.18 6.73
C LYS A 240 -2.96 8.79 7.92
N PRO A 241 -3.87 7.80 7.79
CA PRO A 241 -4.12 6.96 6.63
C PRO A 241 -4.90 7.67 5.52
N ILE A 242 -4.59 7.38 4.26
CA ILE A 242 -5.18 8.03 3.10
C ILE A 242 -6.31 7.18 2.55
N ASP A 243 -7.42 7.83 2.25
CA ASP A 243 -8.45 7.28 1.35
C ASP A 243 -7.98 7.45 -0.10
N LEU A 244 -7.84 6.33 -0.82
CA LEU A 244 -7.31 6.33 -2.21
C LEU A 244 -8.22 7.03 -3.20
N ASP A 245 -9.54 6.95 -3.03
CA ASP A 245 -10.49 7.63 -3.91
C ASP A 245 -10.41 9.15 -3.69
N LYS A 246 -10.24 9.56 -2.43
CA LYS A 246 -10.00 10.96 -2.07
C LYS A 246 -8.66 11.44 -2.63
N LEU A 247 -7.58 10.67 -2.49
CA LEU A 247 -6.27 10.99 -3.06
C LEU A 247 -6.36 11.16 -4.57
N LEU A 248 -7.01 10.24 -5.27
CA LEU A 248 -7.20 10.31 -6.71
C LEU A 248 -7.94 11.57 -7.13
N SER A 249 -9.01 11.92 -6.41
CA SER A 249 -9.80 13.13 -6.66
C SER A 249 -8.95 14.41 -6.50
N ILE A 250 -8.09 14.45 -5.48
CA ILE A 250 -7.18 15.57 -5.23
C ILE A 250 -6.12 15.65 -6.35
N ILE A 251 -5.52 14.53 -6.74
CA ILE A 251 -4.54 14.48 -7.85
C ILE A 251 -5.16 15.04 -9.13
N GLN A 252 -6.35 14.58 -9.49
CA GLN A 252 -7.05 15.05 -10.69
C GLN A 252 -7.32 16.56 -10.63
N LEU A 253 -7.78 17.06 -9.48
CA LEU A 253 -8.04 18.49 -9.32
C LEU A 253 -6.76 19.31 -9.47
N VAL A 254 -5.67 18.88 -8.82
CA VAL A 254 -4.37 19.57 -8.82
C VAL A 254 -3.76 19.60 -10.21
N LEU A 255 -3.85 18.51 -10.98
CA LEU A 255 -3.29 18.43 -12.33
C LEU A 255 -4.09 19.27 -13.33
N VAL A 256 -5.42 19.25 -13.27
CA VAL A 256 -6.30 20.09 -14.13
C VAL A 256 -6.07 21.58 -13.86
N CYS A 257 -5.89 22.01 -12.60
CA CYS A 257 -5.66 23.42 -12.28
C CYS A 257 -4.30 23.95 -12.73
N ARG A 258 -3.37 23.12 -13.19
CA ARG A 258 -2.07 23.55 -13.75
C ARG A 258 -2.16 23.99 -15.22
N GLU A 259 -3.18 23.58 -15.94
CA GLU A 259 -3.37 23.91 -17.37
C GLU A 259 -4.04 25.27 -17.59
N CYS A 260 -4.49 25.93 -16.52
CA CYS A 260 -5.06 27.28 -16.55
C CYS A 260 -4.04 28.34 -16.11
#